data_d5b210916889d75aff2114fc8e9ff0ed
#
_entry.id   d5b210916889d75aff2114fc8e9ff0ed
#
_cell.length_a   1.000
_cell.length_b   1.000
_cell.length_c   1.000
_cell.angle_alpha   90.00
_cell.angle_beta   90.00
_cell.angle_gamma   90.00
#
_symmetry.space_group_name_H-M   'P 1'
#
loop_
_entity.id
_entity.type
_entity.pdbx_description
1 polymer ?
#
loop_
_entity_poly.entity_id
_entity_poly.type
_entity_poly.pdbx_seq_one_letter_code
_entity_poly.pdbx_strand_id
1 'polypeptide(L)'
;MNTLFPAMITSDESSFMIQFVDIPGAISCGNTIEECLFNGAEALTGVIECDMEHGHDIPRPTENVEGAYYIAPEAKVQSALLVRWAREGRSLADIARALDTSWPAAQRLEDPNHWPSLKQLEKAAAALGKKLVLSLE
;
A
#
# COMPACT_ATOMS: atom_id res chain seq x y z
N MET A 1 8.73 7.24 3.17
CA MET A 1 7.46 7.08 2.43
C MET A 1 6.45 6.38 3.32
N ASN A 2 5.21 6.80 3.26
CA ASN A 2 4.16 6.37 4.17
C ASN A 2 3.10 5.56 3.43
N THR A 3 2.70 4.42 4.00
CA THR A 3 1.64 3.56 3.47
C THR A 3 0.38 3.55 4.35
N LEU A 4 0.26 4.51 5.26
CA LEU A 4 -0.93 4.68 6.10
C LEU A 4 -1.89 5.64 5.42
N PHE A 5 -3.04 5.13 5.01
CA PHE A 5 -4.04 5.90 4.28
C PHE A 5 -5.14 6.42 5.22
N PRO A 6 -5.51 7.70 5.08
CA PRO A 6 -6.57 8.28 5.92
C PRO A 6 -7.95 7.77 5.52
N ALA A 7 -8.75 7.42 6.51
CA ALA A 7 -10.11 6.98 6.35
C ALA A 7 -11.03 7.71 7.32
N MET A 8 -12.23 8.03 6.85
CA MET A 8 -13.26 8.67 7.68
C MET A 8 -14.32 7.65 8.03
N ILE A 9 -14.72 7.62 9.30
CA ILE A 9 -15.80 6.78 9.78
C ILE A 9 -17.01 7.65 10.09
N THR A 10 -18.15 7.27 9.54
CA THR A 10 -19.43 7.89 9.86
C THR A 10 -20.31 6.86 10.54
N SER A 11 -21.14 7.30 11.48
CA SER A 11 -22.08 6.41 12.16
C SER A 11 -23.50 6.67 11.69
N ASP A 12 -24.26 5.61 11.64
CA ASP A 12 -25.67 5.58 11.40
C ASP A 12 -26.30 4.82 12.60
N GLU A 13 -27.60 4.67 12.65
CA GLU A 13 -28.34 4.21 13.85
C GLU A 13 -27.73 2.99 14.57
N SER A 14 -27.18 2.03 13.84
CA SER A 14 -26.66 0.80 14.44
C SER A 14 -25.35 0.33 13.83
N SER A 15 -24.78 1.09 12.90
CA SER A 15 -23.57 0.65 12.18
C SER A 15 -22.64 1.82 11.90
N PHE A 16 -21.43 1.47 11.52
CA PHE A 16 -20.40 2.42 11.12
C PHE A 16 -20.01 2.14 9.67
N MET A 17 -19.73 3.20 8.94
CA MET A 17 -19.23 3.11 7.58
C MET A 17 -17.87 3.78 7.48
N ILE A 18 -16.95 3.18 6.76
CA ILE A 18 -15.61 3.70 6.53
C ILE A 18 -15.38 3.93 5.05
N GLN A 19 -14.77 5.07 4.72
CA GLN A 19 -14.36 5.40 3.37
C GLN A 19 -12.98 6.06 3.39
N PHE A 20 -12.11 5.64 2.48
CA PHE A 20 -10.76 6.18 2.37
C PHE A 20 -10.75 7.46 1.54
N VAL A 21 -10.04 8.47 2.03
CA VAL A 21 -9.98 9.81 1.40
C VAL A 21 -9.32 9.74 0.03
N ASP A 22 -8.18 9.06 -0.06
CA ASP A 22 -7.38 9.01 -1.30
C ASP A 22 -7.78 7.86 -2.23
N ILE A 23 -8.51 6.89 -1.70
CA ILE A 23 -8.98 5.70 -2.43
C ILE A 23 -10.48 5.60 -2.22
N PRO A 24 -11.28 6.47 -2.87
CA PRO A 24 -12.72 6.55 -2.57
C PRO A 24 -13.52 5.28 -2.88
N GLY A 25 -12.99 4.40 -3.74
CA GLY A 25 -13.59 3.10 -3.99
C GLY A 25 -13.45 2.12 -2.82
N ALA A 26 -12.55 2.38 -1.86
CA ALA A 26 -12.38 1.56 -0.68
C ALA A 26 -13.39 1.99 0.39
N ILE A 27 -14.49 1.26 0.47
CA ILE A 27 -15.60 1.51 1.39
C ILE A 27 -15.96 0.20 2.07
N SER A 28 -16.24 0.26 3.37
CA SER A 28 -16.71 -0.89 4.12
C SER A 28 -17.59 -0.43 5.29
N CYS A 29 -18.03 -1.38 6.11
CA CYS A 29 -18.86 -1.09 7.27
C CYS A 29 -18.62 -2.13 8.35
N GLY A 30 -19.15 -1.86 9.54
CA GLY A 30 -19.08 -2.78 10.67
C GLY A 30 -20.06 -2.35 11.75
N ASN A 31 -20.33 -3.23 12.69
CA ASN A 31 -21.23 -2.97 13.82
C ASN A 31 -20.51 -2.25 14.98
N THR A 32 -19.19 -2.30 14.97
CA THR A 32 -18.34 -1.57 15.92
C THR A 32 -17.27 -0.84 15.14
N ILE A 33 -16.63 0.14 15.80
CA ILE A 33 -15.50 0.85 15.17
C ILE A 33 -14.36 -0.12 14.87
N GLU A 34 -14.06 -1.04 15.78
CA GLU A 34 -13.00 -2.03 15.59
C GLU A 34 -13.24 -2.93 14.38
N GLU A 35 -14.47 -3.43 14.25
CA GLU A 35 -14.90 -4.24 13.10
C GLU A 35 -14.83 -3.42 11.81
N CYS A 36 -15.28 -2.18 11.86
CA CYS A 36 -15.24 -1.26 10.74
C CYS A 36 -13.81 -1.00 10.26
N LEU A 37 -12.88 -0.80 11.19
CA LEU A 37 -11.45 -0.61 10.87
C LEU A 37 -10.85 -1.86 10.24
N PHE A 38 -11.15 -3.03 10.78
CA PHE A 38 -10.68 -4.30 10.22
C PHE A 38 -11.20 -4.51 8.80
N ASN A 39 -12.51 -4.34 8.59
CA ASN A 39 -13.13 -4.49 7.28
C ASN A 39 -12.63 -3.40 6.30
N GLY A 40 -12.38 -2.20 6.80
CA GLY A 40 -11.81 -1.12 6.01
C GLY A 40 -10.42 -1.45 5.48
N ALA A 41 -9.58 -2.05 6.30
CA ALA A 41 -8.25 -2.47 5.89
C ALA A 41 -8.31 -3.53 4.78
N GLU A 42 -9.25 -4.47 4.88
CA GLU A 42 -9.47 -5.47 3.82
C GLU A 42 -9.93 -4.83 2.52
N ALA A 43 -10.88 -3.89 2.61
CA ALA A 43 -11.39 -3.18 1.44
C ALA A 43 -10.27 -2.37 0.77
N LEU A 44 -9.46 -1.68 1.55
CA LEU A 44 -8.31 -0.91 1.05
C LEU A 44 -7.33 -1.82 0.31
N THR A 45 -6.97 -2.94 0.91
CA THR A 45 -6.08 -3.93 0.31
C THR A 45 -6.61 -4.41 -1.04
N GLY A 46 -7.88 -4.80 -1.08
CA GLY A 46 -8.50 -5.31 -2.30
C GLY A 46 -8.56 -4.30 -3.43
N VAL A 47 -8.91 -3.06 -3.12
CA VAL A 47 -8.98 -2.00 -4.13
C VAL A 47 -7.60 -1.66 -4.67
N ILE A 48 -6.60 -1.51 -3.80
CA ILE A 48 -5.23 -1.21 -4.23
C ILE A 48 -4.68 -2.36 -5.09
N GLU A 49 -4.87 -3.62 -4.67
CA GLU A 49 -4.45 -4.77 -5.47
C GLU A 49 -5.04 -4.73 -6.88
N CYS A 50 -6.35 -4.50 -6.96
CA CYS A 50 -7.06 -4.43 -8.21
C CYS A 50 -6.52 -3.29 -9.10
N ASP A 51 -6.34 -2.11 -8.55
CA ASP A 51 -5.84 -0.95 -9.28
C ASP A 51 -4.41 -1.18 -9.79
N MET A 52 -3.56 -1.78 -8.96
CA MET A 52 -2.18 -2.10 -9.36
C MET A 52 -2.15 -3.14 -10.48
N GLU A 53 -3.00 -4.17 -10.41
CA GLU A 53 -3.09 -5.20 -11.45
C GLU A 53 -3.55 -4.64 -12.79
N HIS A 54 -4.36 -3.58 -12.77
CA HIS A 54 -4.82 -2.89 -13.97
C HIS A 54 -3.90 -1.75 -14.43
N GLY A 55 -2.75 -1.61 -13.78
CA GLY A 55 -1.77 -0.59 -14.15
C GLY A 55 -2.15 0.84 -13.76
N HIS A 56 -3.10 0.99 -12.84
CA HIS A 56 -3.49 2.31 -12.35
C HIS A 56 -2.49 2.82 -11.33
N ASP A 57 -2.27 4.14 -11.34
CA ASP A 57 -1.43 4.78 -10.33
C ASP A 57 -2.17 4.84 -9.00
N ILE A 58 -1.43 4.59 -7.91
CA ILE A 58 -1.95 4.71 -6.56
C ILE A 58 -1.45 6.03 -5.98
N PRO A 59 -2.34 6.91 -5.54
CA PRO A 59 -1.92 8.18 -4.95
C PRO A 59 -1.23 7.98 -3.61
N ARG A 60 -0.32 8.89 -3.27
CA ARG A 60 0.29 8.92 -1.95
C ARG A 60 -0.76 9.30 -0.91
N PRO A 61 -0.68 8.75 0.31
CA PRO A 61 -1.62 9.13 1.36
C PRO A 61 -1.55 10.61 1.71
N THR A 62 -2.70 11.25 1.85
CA THR A 62 -2.78 12.63 2.35
C THR A 62 -2.45 12.63 3.84
N GLU A 63 -1.55 13.51 4.25
CA GLU A 63 -1.14 13.65 5.63
C GLU A 63 -2.05 14.63 6.40
N ASN A 64 -2.11 14.47 7.72
CA ASN A 64 -2.76 15.41 8.62
C ASN A 64 -4.24 15.68 8.33
N VAL A 65 -4.97 14.66 7.91
CA VAL A 65 -6.43 14.75 7.75
C VAL A 65 -7.08 14.69 9.12
N GLU A 66 -7.73 15.76 9.52
CA GLU A 66 -8.36 15.87 10.85
C GLU A 66 -9.48 14.85 10.99
N GLY A 67 -9.49 14.14 12.13
CA GLY A 67 -10.51 13.15 12.43
C GLY A 67 -10.36 11.83 11.70
N ALA A 68 -9.34 11.67 10.88
CA ALA A 68 -9.14 10.44 10.11
C ALA A 68 -8.44 9.35 10.95
N TYR A 69 -8.79 8.11 10.63
CA TYR A 69 -8.02 6.94 11.04
C TYR A 69 -7.01 6.63 9.94
N TYR A 70 -5.76 6.39 10.31
CA TYR A 70 -4.70 6.06 9.37
C TYR A 70 -4.49 4.55 9.35
N ILE A 71 -4.76 3.93 8.21
CA ILE A 71 -4.83 2.47 8.07
C ILE A 71 -3.90 2.03 6.97
N ALA A 72 -3.10 0.99 7.25
CA ALA A 72 -2.23 0.39 6.25
C ALA A 72 -2.95 -0.76 5.55
N PRO A 73 -2.70 -0.95 4.24
CA PRO A 73 -3.10 -2.19 3.57
C PRO A 73 -2.23 -3.35 4.05
N GLU A 74 -2.53 -4.57 3.60
CA GLU A 74 -1.72 -5.75 3.91
C GLU A 74 -0.24 -5.53 3.55
N ALA A 75 0.66 -6.15 4.30
CA ALA A 75 2.10 -5.90 4.17
C ALA A 75 2.65 -6.13 2.75
N LYS A 76 2.17 -7.15 2.03
CA LYS A 76 2.61 -7.38 0.64
C LYS A 76 2.22 -6.23 -0.29
N VAL A 77 1.08 -5.61 -0.07
CA VAL A 77 0.64 -4.43 -0.83
C VAL A 77 1.49 -3.23 -0.47
N GLN A 78 1.76 -3.01 0.81
CA GLN A 78 2.67 -1.94 1.25
C GLN A 78 4.04 -2.07 0.58
N SER A 79 4.58 -3.28 0.58
CA SER A 79 5.86 -3.59 -0.05
C SER A 79 5.87 -3.22 -1.53
N ALA A 80 4.87 -3.67 -2.29
CA ALA A 80 4.76 -3.38 -3.71
C ALA A 80 4.64 -1.87 -3.98
N LEU A 81 3.84 -1.17 -3.18
CA LEU A 81 3.68 0.29 -3.27
C LEU A 81 5.00 1.01 -3.02
N LEU A 82 5.70 0.64 -1.95
CA LEU A 82 6.96 1.30 -1.59
C LEU A 82 8.01 1.15 -2.69
N VAL A 83 8.14 -0.04 -3.26
CA VAL A 83 9.08 -0.28 -4.36
C VAL A 83 8.66 0.52 -5.59
N ARG A 84 7.38 0.51 -5.94
CA ARG A 84 6.86 1.25 -7.09
C ARG A 84 7.11 2.75 -6.94
N TRP A 85 6.78 3.33 -5.78
CA TRP A 85 7.00 4.75 -5.53
C TRP A 85 8.49 5.12 -5.48
N ALA A 86 9.32 4.27 -4.87
CA ALA A 86 10.75 4.50 -4.78
C ALA A 86 11.45 4.44 -6.16
N ARG A 87 10.90 3.68 -7.08
CA ARG A 87 11.43 3.59 -8.45
C ARG A 87 11.25 4.91 -9.20
N GLU A 88 10.20 5.65 -8.91
CA GLU A 88 9.90 6.93 -9.54
C GLU A 88 9.86 6.82 -11.06
N GLY A 89 10.62 7.62 -11.78
CA GLY A 89 10.64 7.59 -13.26
C GLY A 89 11.59 6.57 -13.86
N ARG A 90 12.27 5.75 -13.07
CA ARG A 90 13.21 4.74 -13.58
C ARG A 90 12.47 3.54 -14.13
N SER A 91 13.05 2.89 -15.16
CA SER A 91 12.44 1.71 -15.75
C SER A 91 12.69 0.46 -14.89
N LEU A 92 11.82 -0.55 -15.03
CA LEU A 92 12.06 -1.87 -14.43
C LEU A 92 13.35 -2.50 -14.93
N ALA A 93 13.71 -2.24 -16.18
CA ALA A 93 14.99 -2.73 -16.73
C ALA A 93 16.18 -2.14 -15.98
N ASP A 94 16.12 -0.85 -15.62
CA ASP A 94 17.18 -0.21 -14.85
C ASP A 94 17.29 -0.82 -13.45
N ILE A 95 16.16 -1.12 -12.82
CA ILE A 95 16.14 -1.76 -11.50
C ILE A 95 16.68 -3.20 -11.60
N ALA A 96 16.31 -3.95 -12.63
CA ALA A 96 16.82 -5.30 -12.86
C ALA A 96 18.35 -5.30 -12.98
N ARG A 97 18.90 -4.33 -13.72
CA ARG A 97 20.36 -4.17 -13.83
C ARG A 97 21.00 -3.83 -12.51
N ALA A 98 20.42 -2.89 -11.75
CA ALA A 98 20.95 -2.48 -10.45
C ALA A 98 20.94 -3.62 -9.42
N LEU A 99 19.95 -4.52 -9.53
CA LEU A 99 19.82 -5.69 -8.65
C LEU A 99 20.57 -6.92 -9.16
N ASP A 100 21.16 -6.83 -10.35
CA ASP A 100 21.78 -7.96 -11.03
C ASP A 100 20.80 -9.16 -11.12
N THR A 101 19.59 -8.88 -11.59
CA THR A 101 18.53 -9.88 -11.70
C THR A 101 17.77 -9.74 -13.02
N SER A 102 16.83 -10.66 -13.27
CA SER A 102 16.00 -10.63 -14.45
C SER A 102 14.90 -9.58 -14.34
N TRP A 103 14.40 -9.13 -15.49
CA TRP A 103 13.26 -8.21 -15.51
C TRP A 103 12.02 -8.78 -14.82
N PRO A 104 11.63 -10.07 -15.03
CA PRO A 104 10.50 -10.64 -14.27
C PRO A 104 10.73 -10.66 -12.78
N ALA A 105 11.95 -10.89 -12.30
CA ALA A 105 12.25 -10.85 -10.87
C ALA A 105 12.12 -9.44 -10.30
N ALA A 106 12.54 -8.42 -11.03
CA ALA A 106 12.34 -7.03 -10.64
C ALA A 106 10.86 -6.67 -10.62
N GLN A 107 10.10 -7.11 -11.61
CA GLN A 107 8.66 -6.87 -11.68
C GLN A 107 7.92 -7.46 -10.49
N ARG A 108 8.32 -8.64 -10.02
CA ARG A 108 7.68 -9.27 -8.86
C ARG A 108 7.78 -8.43 -7.59
N LEU A 109 8.78 -7.58 -7.45
CA LEU A 109 8.91 -6.69 -6.30
C LEU A 109 7.79 -5.64 -6.25
N GLU A 110 7.16 -5.35 -7.38
CA GLU A 110 6.02 -4.43 -7.48
C GLU A 110 4.68 -5.16 -7.64
N ASP A 111 4.67 -6.47 -7.49
CA ASP A 111 3.47 -7.28 -7.58
C ASP A 111 2.79 -7.33 -6.20
N PRO A 112 1.55 -6.79 -6.07
CA PRO A 112 0.85 -6.76 -4.78
C PRO A 112 0.45 -8.15 -4.26
N ASN A 113 0.58 -9.19 -5.09
CA ASN A 113 0.27 -10.57 -4.70
C ASN A 113 1.52 -11.36 -4.31
N HIS A 114 2.70 -10.77 -4.41
CA HIS A 114 3.96 -11.43 -4.08
C HIS A 114 4.45 -11.05 -2.70
N TRP A 115 4.92 -12.05 -1.94
CA TRP A 115 5.55 -11.86 -0.64
C TRP A 115 7.08 -11.91 -0.79
N PRO A 116 7.76 -10.76 -0.90
CA PRO A 116 9.22 -10.76 -0.95
C PRO A 116 9.80 -11.05 0.43
N SER A 117 11.05 -11.57 0.45
CA SER A 117 11.77 -11.68 1.71
C SER A 117 12.24 -10.29 2.16
N LEU A 118 12.53 -10.14 3.46
CA LEU A 118 13.12 -8.90 3.97
C LEU A 118 14.46 -8.61 3.29
N LYS A 119 15.23 -9.66 2.98
CA LYS A 119 16.50 -9.52 2.28
C LYS A 119 16.31 -8.95 0.87
N GLN A 120 15.29 -9.42 0.14
CA GLN A 120 14.96 -8.89 -1.18
C GLN A 120 14.55 -7.43 -1.11
N LEU A 121 13.74 -7.06 -0.13
CA LEU A 121 13.32 -5.67 0.08
C LEU A 121 14.48 -4.77 0.43
N GLU A 122 15.39 -5.23 1.28
CA GLU A 122 16.56 -4.46 1.66
C GLU A 122 17.47 -4.20 0.47
N LYS A 123 17.67 -5.21 -0.37
CA LYS A 123 18.44 -5.06 -1.61
C LYS A 123 17.76 -4.12 -2.60
N ALA A 124 16.45 -4.23 -2.75
CA ALA A 124 15.68 -3.35 -3.62
C ALA A 124 15.77 -1.90 -3.15
N ALA A 125 15.63 -1.66 -1.86
CA ALA A 125 15.76 -0.33 -1.29
C ALA A 125 17.13 0.28 -1.59
N ALA A 126 18.20 -0.48 -1.37
CA ALA A 126 19.56 -0.03 -1.64
C ALA A 126 19.76 0.30 -3.13
N ALA A 127 19.25 -0.52 -4.05
CA ALA A 127 19.33 -0.27 -5.48
C ALA A 127 18.58 1.00 -5.89
N LEU A 128 17.56 1.37 -5.14
CA LEU A 128 16.76 2.58 -5.37
C LEU A 128 17.28 3.81 -4.61
N GLY A 129 18.45 3.69 -3.97
CA GLY A 129 19.04 4.78 -3.18
C GLY A 129 18.29 5.06 -1.87
N LYS A 130 17.59 4.06 -1.36
CA LYS A 130 16.77 4.16 -0.14
C LYS A 130 17.27 3.17 0.91
N LYS A 131 16.68 3.25 2.08
CA LYS A 131 16.92 2.31 3.18
C LYS A 131 15.59 1.74 3.64
N LEU A 132 15.56 0.43 3.85
CA LEU A 132 14.38 -0.23 4.42
C LEU A 132 14.31 0.10 5.92
N VAL A 133 13.21 0.71 6.33
CA VAL A 133 12.92 1.01 7.73
C VAL A 133 11.62 0.32 8.09
N LEU A 134 11.64 -0.52 9.12
CA LEU A 134 10.47 -1.28 9.56
C LEU A 134 9.89 -0.65 10.83
N SER A 135 8.57 -0.63 10.91
CA SER A 135 7.88 -0.21 12.11
C SER A 135 6.63 -1.07 12.35
N LEU A 136 6.24 -1.16 13.60
CA LEU A 136 4.99 -1.77 14.02
C LEU A 136 4.16 -0.69 14.68
N GLU A 137 3.00 -0.44 14.11
CA GLU A 137 2.10 0.61 14.58
C GLU A 137 0.95 0.05 15.43
#